data_717b1b5a8a87f74f5ebba6f13e9caaef
#
_entry.id   717b1b5a8a87f74f5ebba6f13e9caaef
#
_cell.length_a   1.000
_cell.length_b   1.000
_cell.length_c   1.000
_cell.angle_alpha   90.00
_cell.angle_beta   90.00
_cell.angle_gamma   90.00
#
_symmetry.space_group_name_H-M   'P 1'
#
loop_
_entity.id
_entity.type
_entity.pdbx_description
1 polymer ?
#
loop_
_entity_poly.entity_id
_entity_poly.type
_entity_poly.pdbx_seq_one_letter_code
_entity_poly.pdbx_strand_id
1 'polypeptide(L)'
;LERWKSRFSGDAMGWLQVLGEVEALSSFANLHFNFRDWAFPEIEEESGVFRAEALGHFLIPPEDRISNDFLAEGRGTILVITGPNMAGKSTFLKALGVNLVLGLAGSPVCARSCRLSPFKLYTSMKVSDSLDKHLSLFYAELQRLKVILEVILRGEDVFYLLDEMLKGTNALDRQAGALALMRQLVGFKASGVVATHDLELTRLEEELPEKIKNFHFDGFVEGDQLRFDYILKPGKCESFNALALMRKIGIKI
;
A
#
# COMPACT_ATOMS: atom_id res chain seq x y z
N LEU A 1 40.48 0.72 -31.15
CA LEU A 1 39.03 0.50 -30.99
C LEU A 1 38.63 -0.85 -31.57
N GLU A 2 38.93 -1.19 -32.85
CA GLU A 2 38.52 -2.45 -33.47
C GLU A 2 39.10 -3.69 -32.77
N ARG A 3 40.39 -3.65 -32.39
CA ARG A 3 41.01 -4.75 -31.61
C ARG A 3 40.37 -4.93 -30.23
N TRP A 4 39.97 -3.85 -29.59
CA TRP A 4 39.25 -3.91 -28.28
C TRP A 4 37.85 -4.49 -28.51
N LYS A 5 37.13 -3.98 -29.49
CA LYS A 5 35.80 -4.46 -29.86
C LYS A 5 35.79 -5.95 -30.20
N SER A 6 36.71 -6.41 -31.04
CA SER A 6 36.81 -7.83 -31.39
C SER A 6 37.16 -8.74 -30.20
N ARG A 7 37.88 -8.21 -29.21
CA ARG A 7 38.31 -8.98 -28.01
C ARG A 7 37.27 -8.99 -26.89
N PHE A 8 36.53 -7.89 -26.70
CA PHE A 8 35.71 -7.68 -25.50
C PHE A 8 34.24 -7.41 -25.76
N SER A 9 33.80 -7.33 -27.04
CA SER A 9 32.40 -7.01 -27.34
C SER A 9 31.42 -8.04 -26.77
N GLY A 10 31.82 -9.32 -26.66
CA GLY A 10 31.02 -10.38 -26.08
C GLY A 10 30.83 -10.24 -24.55
N ASP A 11 31.81 -9.65 -23.89
CA ASP A 11 31.82 -9.57 -22.41
C ASP A 11 31.27 -8.24 -21.90
N ALA A 12 31.16 -7.21 -22.76
CA ALA A 12 30.80 -5.86 -22.37
C ALA A 12 29.42 -5.77 -21.66
N MET A 13 28.44 -6.52 -22.14
CA MET A 13 27.13 -6.60 -21.49
C MET A 13 27.20 -7.23 -20.09
N GLY A 14 28.04 -8.29 -19.94
CA GLY A 14 28.28 -8.91 -18.64
C GLY A 14 28.92 -7.95 -17.64
N TRP A 15 29.85 -7.11 -18.07
CA TRP A 15 30.44 -6.08 -17.20
C TRP A 15 29.43 -5.04 -16.73
N LEU A 16 28.55 -4.59 -17.65
CA LEU A 16 27.48 -3.66 -17.28
C LEU A 16 26.48 -4.27 -16.29
N GLN A 17 26.19 -5.55 -16.46
CA GLN A 17 25.33 -6.27 -15.50
C GLN A 17 25.98 -6.36 -14.13
N VAL A 18 27.26 -6.79 -14.03
CA VAL A 18 27.98 -6.85 -12.77
C VAL A 18 28.09 -5.47 -12.12
N LEU A 19 28.35 -4.43 -12.90
CA LEU A 19 28.39 -3.05 -12.39
C LEU A 19 27.05 -2.66 -11.77
N GLY A 20 25.93 -2.94 -12.48
CA GLY A 20 24.60 -2.66 -11.99
C GLY A 20 24.26 -3.43 -10.69
N GLU A 21 24.69 -4.68 -10.58
CA GLU A 21 24.54 -5.48 -9.36
C GLU A 21 25.34 -4.87 -8.18
N VAL A 22 26.58 -4.45 -8.42
CA VAL A 22 27.40 -3.79 -7.40
C VAL A 22 26.79 -2.45 -6.97
N GLU A 23 26.29 -1.65 -7.91
CA GLU A 23 25.60 -0.39 -7.59
C GLU A 23 24.33 -0.61 -6.76
N ALA A 24 23.52 -1.62 -7.09
CA ALA A 24 22.33 -1.97 -6.33
C ALA A 24 22.69 -2.42 -4.90
N LEU A 25 23.65 -3.34 -4.75
CA LEU A 25 24.11 -3.82 -3.46
C LEU A 25 24.75 -2.70 -2.62
N SER A 26 25.51 -1.81 -3.26
CA SER A 26 26.09 -0.64 -2.59
C SER A 26 25.03 0.32 -2.08
N SER A 27 23.92 0.48 -2.84
CA SER A 27 22.78 1.29 -2.42
C SER A 27 22.09 0.70 -1.19
N PHE A 28 21.88 -0.63 -1.17
CA PHE A 28 21.30 -1.31 0.00
C PHE A 28 22.24 -1.29 1.21
N ALA A 29 23.53 -1.47 0.99
CA ALA A 29 24.53 -1.35 2.05
C ALA A 29 24.57 0.06 2.66
N ASN A 30 24.46 1.10 1.82
CA ASN A 30 24.38 2.49 2.27
C ASN A 30 23.09 2.75 3.08
N LEU A 31 21.96 2.18 2.65
CA LEU A 31 20.72 2.25 3.41
C LEU A 31 20.87 1.61 4.79
N HIS A 32 21.43 0.40 4.87
CA HIS A 32 21.70 -0.29 6.14
C HIS A 32 22.72 0.46 7.02
N PHE A 33 23.75 1.06 6.41
CA PHE A 33 24.73 1.85 7.16
C PHE A 33 24.10 3.06 7.84
N ASN A 34 23.17 3.75 7.16
CA ASN A 34 22.51 4.94 7.69
C ASN A 34 21.36 4.60 8.66
N PHE A 35 20.72 3.44 8.52
CA PHE A 35 19.56 3.03 9.32
C PHE A 35 19.78 1.62 9.90
N ARG A 36 20.67 1.52 10.88
CA ARG A 36 21.11 0.23 11.46
C ARG A 36 20.01 -0.53 12.19
N ASP A 37 18.97 0.17 12.64
CA ASP A 37 17.83 -0.41 13.35
C ASP A 37 16.76 -1.00 12.39
N TRP A 38 16.97 -0.85 11.07
CA TRP A 38 16.07 -1.43 10.08
C TRP A 38 16.38 -2.90 9.87
N ALA A 39 15.33 -3.71 9.85
CA ALA A 39 15.45 -5.15 9.73
C ALA A 39 15.61 -5.59 8.26
N PHE A 40 16.41 -6.64 8.06
CA PHE A 40 16.29 -7.45 6.85
C PHE A 40 15.09 -8.38 7.02
N PRO A 41 14.15 -8.42 6.07
CA PRO A 41 12.96 -9.26 6.21
C PRO A 41 13.30 -10.75 6.14
N GLU A 42 12.59 -11.54 6.94
CA GLU A 42 12.53 -12.99 6.78
C GLU A 42 11.56 -13.31 5.64
N ILE A 43 12.02 -14.07 4.66
CA ILE A 43 11.17 -14.49 3.52
C ILE A 43 10.52 -15.82 3.87
N GLU A 44 9.18 -15.82 3.89
CA GLU A 44 8.38 -17.00 4.18
C GLU A 44 8.10 -17.79 2.91
N GLU A 45 8.27 -19.12 2.99
CA GLU A 45 7.90 -20.01 1.88
C GLU A 45 6.37 -20.11 1.74
N GLU A 46 5.65 -20.03 2.86
CA GLU A 46 4.19 -19.99 2.85
C GLU A 46 3.69 -18.67 2.26
N SER A 47 2.71 -18.76 1.37
CA SER A 47 2.12 -17.56 0.79
C SER A 47 1.07 -16.94 1.72
N GLY A 48 0.96 -15.62 1.67
CA GLY A 48 -0.07 -14.88 2.39
C GLY A 48 0.41 -14.22 3.68
N VAL A 49 1.72 -14.12 3.92
CA VAL A 49 2.26 -13.47 5.12
C VAL A 49 2.89 -12.13 4.76
N PHE A 50 2.39 -11.07 5.37
CA PHE A 50 3.07 -9.79 5.49
C PHE A 50 2.89 -9.29 6.92
N ARG A 51 3.93 -9.45 7.72
CA ARG A 51 3.98 -8.99 9.11
C ARG A 51 5.14 -8.03 9.28
N ALA A 52 4.90 -6.91 9.95
CA ALA A 52 5.94 -5.96 10.29
C ALA A 52 5.63 -5.29 11.63
N GLU A 53 6.67 -5.08 12.43
CA GLU A 53 6.62 -4.31 13.66
C GLU A 53 7.26 -2.95 13.45
N ALA A 54 6.62 -1.90 13.92
CA ALA A 54 7.05 -0.51 13.80
C ALA A 54 7.40 -0.13 12.35
N LEU A 55 6.55 -0.53 11.38
CA LEU A 55 6.73 -0.19 9.97
C LEU A 55 6.48 1.29 9.74
N GLY A 56 7.43 1.94 9.07
CA GLY A 56 7.38 3.34 8.72
C GLY A 56 7.62 3.62 7.24
N HIS A 57 7.38 4.86 6.83
CA HIS A 57 7.70 5.31 5.48
C HIS A 57 9.14 5.82 5.43
N PHE A 58 10.00 5.22 4.60
CA PHE A 58 11.44 5.47 4.59
C PHE A 58 11.83 6.91 4.20
N LEU A 59 11.00 7.62 3.43
CA LEU A 59 11.22 9.02 3.05
C LEU A 59 10.77 10.05 4.12
N ILE A 60 10.11 9.61 5.19
CA ILE A 60 9.76 10.50 6.29
C ILE A 60 10.94 10.50 7.27
N PRO A 61 11.45 11.70 7.64
CA PRO A 61 12.53 11.81 8.62
C PRO A 61 12.22 11.07 9.93
N PRO A 62 13.19 10.46 10.60
CA PRO A 62 12.95 9.67 11.82
C PRO A 62 12.19 10.42 12.91
N GLU A 63 12.42 11.71 13.07
CA GLU A 63 11.79 12.59 14.06
C GLU A 63 10.30 12.85 13.78
N ASP A 64 9.88 12.78 12.51
CA ASP A 64 8.49 13.02 12.09
C ASP A 64 7.73 11.72 11.79
N ARG A 65 8.45 10.58 11.80
CA ARG A 65 7.92 9.29 11.38
C ARG A 65 7.13 8.62 12.50
N ILE A 66 5.85 8.44 12.28
CA ILE A 66 5.03 7.56 13.11
C ILE A 66 5.00 6.18 12.46
N SER A 67 5.49 5.20 13.21
CA SER A 67 5.53 3.81 12.77
C SER A 67 4.32 3.05 13.30
N ASN A 68 3.87 2.05 12.53
CA ASN A 68 2.71 1.23 12.88
C ASN A 68 3.04 -0.25 12.74
N ASP A 69 2.43 -1.09 13.56
CA ASP A 69 2.46 -2.52 13.37
C ASP A 69 1.49 -2.91 12.25
N PHE A 70 1.86 -3.92 11.50
CA PHE A 70 1.05 -4.44 10.40
C PHE A 70 1.04 -5.96 10.40
N LEU A 71 -0.16 -6.52 10.19
CA LEU A 71 -0.36 -7.95 10.13
C LEU A 71 -1.40 -8.30 9.05
N ALA A 72 -0.95 -8.97 8.00
CA ALA A 72 -1.79 -9.69 7.05
C ALA A 72 -1.30 -11.14 7.00
N GLU A 73 -2.10 -12.05 7.49
CA GLU A 73 -1.79 -13.49 7.51
C GLU A 73 -2.89 -14.28 6.84
N GLY A 74 -2.48 -15.23 6.01
CA GLY A 74 -3.34 -16.11 5.25
C GLY A 74 -3.79 -15.52 3.91
N ARG A 75 -4.00 -16.42 2.96
CA ARG A 75 -4.47 -16.07 1.61
C ARG A 75 -5.89 -15.51 1.64
N GLY A 76 -6.11 -14.44 0.89
CA GLY A 76 -7.40 -13.79 0.77
C GLY A 76 -7.74 -12.88 1.96
N THR A 77 -6.75 -12.47 2.75
CA THR A 77 -6.94 -11.51 3.83
C THR A 77 -6.96 -10.09 3.28
N ILE A 78 -8.03 -9.36 3.55
CA ILE A 78 -8.22 -7.98 3.16
C ILE A 78 -8.28 -7.09 4.40
N LEU A 79 -7.42 -6.09 4.46
CA LEU A 79 -7.49 -5.06 5.49
C LEU A 79 -8.17 -3.83 4.91
N VAL A 80 -9.25 -3.40 5.55
CA VAL A 80 -9.96 -2.16 5.19
C VAL A 80 -9.52 -1.07 6.14
N ILE A 81 -8.94 0.00 5.60
CA ILE A 81 -8.45 1.13 6.39
C ILE A 81 -9.36 2.33 6.14
N THR A 82 -10.05 2.77 7.19
CA THR A 82 -10.91 3.94 7.16
C THR A 82 -10.30 5.14 7.89
N GLY A 83 -10.90 6.30 7.75
CA GLY A 83 -10.48 7.52 8.43
C GLY A 83 -10.61 8.76 7.54
N PRO A 84 -10.49 9.97 8.13
CA PRO A 84 -10.61 11.23 7.40
C PRO A 84 -9.48 11.41 6.38
N ASN A 85 -9.66 12.37 5.47
CA ASN A 85 -8.59 12.80 4.60
C ASN A 85 -7.45 13.39 5.42
N MET A 86 -6.20 13.22 4.96
CA MET A 86 -4.96 13.63 5.64
C MET A 86 -4.60 12.83 6.90
N ALA A 87 -5.41 11.85 7.33
CA ALA A 87 -5.11 11.02 8.51
C ALA A 87 -3.97 9.99 8.29
N GLY A 88 -3.37 9.93 7.10
CA GLY A 88 -2.22 9.06 6.86
C GLY A 88 -2.50 7.80 6.04
N LYS A 89 -3.77 7.50 5.66
CA LYS A 89 -4.13 6.28 4.90
C LYS A 89 -3.22 6.01 3.70
N SER A 90 -3.16 6.97 2.77
CA SER A 90 -2.35 6.83 1.54
C SER A 90 -0.86 6.74 1.81
N THR A 91 -0.37 7.42 2.85
CA THR A 91 1.04 7.36 3.29
C THR A 91 1.37 5.97 3.84
N PHE A 92 0.46 5.39 4.61
CA PHE A 92 0.62 4.04 5.14
C PHE A 92 0.61 2.99 4.03
N LEU A 93 -0.31 3.08 3.05
CA LEU A 93 -0.31 2.20 1.88
C LEU A 93 1.02 2.29 1.11
N LYS A 94 1.55 3.51 0.93
CA LYS A 94 2.86 3.70 0.30
C LYS A 94 3.98 3.07 1.12
N ALA A 95 3.94 3.21 2.46
CA ALA A 95 4.91 2.57 3.34
C ALA A 95 4.89 1.05 3.18
N LEU A 96 3.71 0.41 3.16
CA LEU A 96 3.57 -1.03 2.90
C LEU A 96 4.18 -1.41 1.55
N GLY A 97 3.78 -0.71 0.48
CA GLY A 97 4.23 -1.03 -0.88
C GLY A 97 5.75 -0.92 -1.05
N VAL A 98 6.35 0.17 -0.56
CA VAL A 98 7.78 0.39 -0.69
C VAL A 98 8.59 -0.62 0.15
N ASN A 99 8.19 -0.89 1.40
CA ASN A 99 8.87 -1.88 2.23
C ASN A 99 8.75 -3.29 1.65
N LEU A 100 7.61 -3.66 1.05
CA LEU A 100 7.46 -4.93 0.34
C LEU A 100 8.44 -5.04 -0.83
N VAL A 101 8.54 -3.99 -1.67
CA VAL A 101 9.47 -3.98 -2.81
C VAL A 101 10.92 -4.05 -2.35
N LEU A 102 11.31 -3.22 -1.38
CA LEU A 102 12.67 -3.22 -0.82
C LEU A 102 13.01 -4.59 -0.22
N GLY A 103 12.11 -5.14 0.59
CA GLY A 103 12.35 -6.42 1.25
C GLY A 103 12.51 -7.57 0.27
N LEU A 104 11.67 -7.66 -0.75
CA LEU A 104 11.77 -8.68 -1.80
C LEU A 104 12.98 -8.47 -2.73
N ALA A 105 13.54 -7.26 -2.78
CA ALA A 105 14.79 -6.98 -3.47
C ALA A 105 16.04 -7.32 -2.64
N GLY A 106 15.88 -7.75 -1.37
CA GLY A 106 17.00 -8.08 -0.48
C GLY A 106 17.58 -6.89 0.30
N SER A 107 16.86 -5.78 0.34
CA SER A 107 17.21 -4.58 1.12
C SER A 107 16.67 -4.66 2.54
N PRO A 108 17.29 -3.94 3.52
CA PRO A 108 16.62 -3.67 4.78
C PRO A 108 15.36 -2.83 4.55
N VAL A 109 14.37 -3.02 5.40
CA VAL A 109 13.07 -2.33 5.37
C VAL A 109 12.91 -1.42 6.58
N CYS A 110 12.15 -0.35 6.43
CA CYS A 110 11.87 0.60 7.49
C CYS A 110 10.90 0.01 8.52
N ALA A 111 11.38 -0.99 9.26
CA ALA A 111 10.65 -1.71 10.31
C ALA A 111 11.65 -2.30 11.31
N ARG A 112 11.18 -2.56 12.55
CA ARG A 112 11.98 -3.24 13.58
C ARG A 112 12.10 -4.73 13.30
N SER A 113 11.04 -5.36 12.81
CA SER A 113 11.02 -6.73 12.31
C SER A 113 10.09 -6.82 11.11
N CYS A 114 10.36 -7.75 10.20
CA CYS A 114 9.52 -7.94 9.02
C CYS A 114 9.59 -9.39 8.53
N ARG A 115 8.43 -9.95 8.16
CA ARG A 115 8.28 -11.26 7.53
C ARG A 115 7.40 -11.10 6.30
N LEU A 116 7.86 -11.60 5.16
CA LEU A 116 7.23 -11.40 3.86
C LEU A 116 7.13 -12.70 3.07
N SER A 117 5.97 -12.96 2.51
CA SER A 117 5.86 -13.91 1.40
C SER A 117 6.26 -13.25 0.07
N PRO A 118 6.70 -14.03 -0.94
CA PRO A 118 7.11 -13.51 -2.25
C PRO A 118 5.88 -13.09 -3.09
N PHE A 119 5.25 -12.01 -2.70
CA PHE A 119 4.10 -11.45 -3.40
C PHE A 119 4.47 -10.67 -4.68
N LYS A 120 3.58 -10.69 -5.66
CA LYS A 120 3.53 -9.67 -6.70
C LYS A 120 2.71 -8.48 -6.24
N LEU A 121 3.34 -7.32 -6.12
CA LEU A 121 2.68 -6.09 -5.70
C LEU A 121 1.94 -5.43 -6.86
N TYR A 122 0.65 -5.15 -6.64
CA TYR A 122 -0.16 -4.33 -7.53
C TYR A 122 -0.79 -3.17 -6.77
N THR A 123 -0.80 -1.98 -7.39
CA THR A 123 -1.35 -0.80 -6.73
C THR A 123 -2.34 -0.07 -7.63
N SER A 124 -3.45 0.39 -7.06
CA SER A 124 -4.31 1.41 -7.63
C SER A 124 -4.41 2.55 -6.63
N MET A 125 -3.47 3.48 -6.76
CA MET A 125 -3.38 4.68 -5.94
C MET A 125 -3.61 5.89 -6.83
N LYS A 126 -3.86 7.07 -6.25
CA LYS A 126 -4.22 8.31 -6.96
C LYS A 126 -3.42 8.49 -8.26
N VAL A 127 -4.14 8.55 -9.36
CA VAL A 127 -3.57 8.85 -10.68
C VAL A 127 -3.44 10.36 -10.79
N SER A 128 -2.24 10.86 -11.10
CA SER A 128 -2.07 12.25 -11.54
C SER A 128 -2.74 12.43 -12.91
N ASP A 129 -3.48 13.51 -13.06
CA ASP A 129 -4.06 13.91 -14.35
C ASP A 129 -2.96 14.01 -15.41
N SER A 130 -2.93 13.10 -16.35
CA SER A 130 -2.21 13.30 -17.59
C SER A 130 -3.21 13.90 -18.60
N LEU A 131 -3.10 15.18 -18.85
CA LEU A 131 -3.92 15.94 -19.81
C LEU A 131 -3.84 15.36 -21.24
N ASP A 132 -2.88 14.50 -21.52
CA ASP A 132 -2.59 13.95 -22.84
C ASP A 132 -3.41 12.71 -23.25
N LYS A 133 -4.23 12.16 -22.36
CA LYS A 133 -5.06 11.01 -22.70
C LYS A 133 -6.53 11.31 -22.44
N HIS A 134 -7.31 11.34 -23.51
CA HIS A 134 -8.78 11.49 -23.54
C HIS A 134 -9.57 10.37 -22.80
N LEU A 135 -8.92 9.58 -21.96
CA LEU A 135 -9.56 8.56 -21.15
C LEU A 135 -10.01 9.19 -19.83
N SER A 136 -11.28 8.98 -19.46
CA SER A 136 -11.74 9.40 -18.13
C SER A 136 -10.92 8.69 -17.04
N LEU A 137 -10.65 9.39 -15.95
CA LEU A 137 -9.95 8.82 -14.77
C LEU A 137 -10.58 7.50 -14.30
N PHE A 138 -11.89 7.41 -14.37
CA PHE A 138 -12.66 6.21 -14.05
C PHE A 138 -12.30 5.03 -14.95
N TYR A 139 -12.22 5.25 -16.28
CA TYR A 139 -11.85 4.18 -17.20
C TYR A 139 -10.42 3.69 -16.99
N ALA A 140 -9.49 4.61 -16.72
CA ALA A 140 -8.10 4.26 -16.41
C ALA A 140 -7.99 3.44 -15.12
N GLU A 141 -8.80 3.75 -14.11
CA GLU A 141 -8.88 2.98 -12.88
C GLU A 141 -9.46 1.59 -13.12
N LEU A 142 -10.53 1.46 -13.91
CA LEU A 142 -11.10 0.17 -14.29
C LEU A 142 -10.09 -0.72 -15.04
N GLN A 143 -9.27 -0.15 -15.92
CA GLN A 143 -8.23 -0.91 -16.62
C GLN A 143 -7.18 -1.45 -15.65
N ARG A 144 -6.79 -0.70 -14.62
CA ARG A 144 -5.88 -1.18 -13.59
C ARG A 144 -6.48 -2.30 -12.75
N LEU A 145 -7.72 -2.14 -12.31
CA LEU A 145 -8.43 -3.18 -11.58
C LEU A 145 -8.58 -4.47 -12.42
N LYS A 146 -8.85 -4.31 -13.73
CA LYS A 146 -8.88 -5.44 -14.67
C LYS A 146 -7.55 -6.20 -14.69
N VAL A 147 -6.41 -5.50 -14.78
CA VAL A 147 -5.09 -6.13 -14.76
C VAL A 147 -4.87 -6.91 -13.45
N ILE A 148 -5.24 -6.33 -12.31
CA ILE A 148 -5.14 -7.00 -11.00
C ILE A 148 -5.97 -8.30 -11.00
N LEU A 149 -7.22 -8.24 -11.45
CA LEU A 149 -8.11 -9.40 -11.51
C LEU A 149 -7.57 -10.50 -12.46
N GLU A 150 -7.05 -10.11 -13.63
CA GLU A 150 -6.47 -11.06 -14.60
C GLU A 150 -5.27 -11.81 -14.03
N VAL A 151 -4.41 -11.13 -13.26
CA VAL A 151 -3.24 -11.75 -12.64
C VAL A 151 -3.64 -12.71 -11.53
N ILE A 152 -4.61 -12.30 -10.70
CA ILE A 152 -5.17 -13.14 -9.64
C ILE A 152 -5.82 -14.40 -10.21
N LEU A 153 -6.57 -14.28 -11.33
CA LEU A 153 -7.20 -15.40 -12.02
C LEU A 153 -6.18 -16.40 -12.60
N ARG A 154 -4.94 -15.97 -12.86
CA ARG A 154 -3.84 -16.87 -13.23
C ARG A 154 -3.26 -17.65 -12.06
N GLY A 155 -3.76 -17.42 -10.84
CA GLY A 155 -3.30 -18.10 -9.62
C GLY A 155 -2.02 -17.54 -9.05
N GLU A 156 -1.62 -16.32 -9.42
CA GLU A 156 -0.44 -15.67 -8.89
C GLU A 156 -0.68 -15.16 -7.45
N ASP A 157 0.34 -15.21 -6.60
CA ASP A 157 0.27 -14.66 -5.26
C ASP A 157 0.41 -13.13 -5.32
N VAL A 158 -0.72 -12.46 -5.19
CA VAL A 158 -0.84 -11.00 -5.31
C VAL A 158 -1.07 -10.36 -3.95
N PHE A 159 -0.31 -9.30 -3.68
CA PHE A 159 -0.62 -8.32 -2.64
C PHE A 159 -1.03 -7.01 -3.31
N TYR A 160 -2.27 -6.56 -3.08
CA TYR A 160 -2.75 -5.34 -3.70
C TYR A 160 -2.92 -4.20 -2.69
N LEU A 161 -2.70 -2.97 -3.16
CA LEU A 161 -2.92 -1.74 -2.42
C LEU A 161 -3.87 -0.83 -3.21
N LEU A 162 -5.07 -0.64 -2.69
CA LEU A 162 -6.11 0.14 -3.34
C LEU A 162 -6.43 1.37 -2.49
N ASP A 163 -6.28 2.56 -3.06
CA ASP A 163 -6.55 3.83 -2.38
C ASP A 163 -7.77 4.51 -3.00
N GLU A 164 -8.89 4.40 -2.29
CA GLU A 164 -10.19 4.98 -2.68
C GLU A 164 -10.65 4.54 -4.07
N MET A 165 -11.19 3.33 -4.16
CA MET A 165 -11.64 2.71 -5.41
C MET A 165 -12.81 3.43 -6.07
N LEU A 166 -12.82 3.41 -7.41
CA LEU A 166 -13.96 3.81 -8.27
C LEU A 166 -14.40 5.26 -8.09
N LYS A 167 -13.44 6.19 -7.91
CA LYS A 167 -13.72 7.61 -7.66
C LYS A 167 -14.47 8.33 -8.79
N GLY A 168 -14.35 7.85 -10.01
CA GLY A 168 -14.85 8.55 -11.21
C GLY A 168 -16.34 8.34 -11.52
N THR A 169 -17.13 7.70 -10.62
CA THR A 169 -18.58 7.46 -10.81
C THR A 169 -19.41 8.02 -9.65
N ASN A 170 -20.74 7.93 -9.77
CA ASN A 170 -21.64 8.33 -8.69
C ASN A 170 -21.48 7.47 -7.43
N ALA A 171 -22.01 7.95 -6.29
CA ALA A 171 -21.79 7.32 -4.99
C ALA A 171 -22.39 5.90 -4.89
N LEU A 172 -23.56 5.67 -5.50
CA LEU A 172 -24.25 4.36 -5.46
C LEU A 172 -23.48 3.31 -6.27
N ASP A 173 -23.10 3.64 -7.50
CA ASP A 173 -22.34 2.74 -8.37
C ASP A 173 -20.96 2.43 -7.79
N ARG A 174 -20.31 3.45 -7.22
CA ARG A 174 -19.01 3.30 -6.54
C ARG A 174 -19.11 2.30 -5.39
N GLN A 175 -20.09 2.45 -4.50
CA GLN A 175 -20.31 1.59 -3.36
C GLN A 175 -20.62 0.16 -3.78
N ALA A 176 -21.59 -0.01 -4.70
CA ALA A 176 -21.98 -1.34 -5.21
C ALA A 176 -20.80 -2.03 -5.89
N GLY A 177 -20.05 -1.31 -6.74
CA GLY A 177 -18.87 -1.84 -7.43
C GLY A 177 -17.74 -2.22 -6.47
N ALA A 178 -17.48 -1.40 -5.46
CA ALA A 178 -16.45 -1.66 -4.46
C ALA A 178 -16.78 -2.90 -3.60
N LEU A 179 -18.01 -3.02 -3.13
CA LEU A 179 -18.49 -4.21 -2.40
C LEU A 179 -18.38 -5.49 -3.25
N ALA A 180 -18.82 -5.44 -4.51
CA ALA A 180 -18.72 -6.57 -5.43
C ALA A 180 -17.26 -6.98 -5.68
N LEU A 181 -16.37 -6.00 -5.91
CA LEU A 181 -14.94 -6.24 -6.12
C LEU A 181 -14.31 -6.89 -4.89
N MET A 182 -14.57 -6.39 -3.69
CA MET A 182 -14.00 -6.96 -2.47
C MET A 182 -14.44 -8.41 -2.22
N ARG A 183 -15.74 -8.72 -2.41
CA ARG A 183 -16.24 -10.11 -2.32
C ARG A 183 -15.56 -11.03 -3.34
N GLN A 184 -15.32 -10.53 -4.55
CA GLN A 184 -14.62 -11.26 -5.60
C GLN A 184 -13.16 -11.51 -5.23
N LEU A 185 -12.45 -10.51 -4.70
CA LEU A 185 -11.05 -10.62 -4.27
C LEU A 185 -10.87 -11.65 -3.14
N VAL A 186 -11.77 -11.67 -2.15
CA VAL A 186 -11.79 -12.71 -1.10
C VAL A 186 -11.96 -14.10 -1.72
N GLY A 187 -12.86 -14.25 -2.68
CA GLY A 187 -13.11 -15.52 -3.36
C GLY A 187 -11.88 -16.05 -4.11
N PHE A 188 -11.04 -15.17 -4.60
CA PHE A 188 -9.79 -15.51 -5.32
C PHE A 188 -8.57 -15.73 -4.42
N LYS A 189 -8.72 -15.60 -3.10
CA LYS A 189 -7.63 -15.73 -2.14
C LYS A 189 -6.48 -14.73 -2.36
N ALA A 190 -6.76 -13.57 -2.94
CA ALA A 190 -5.80 -12.47 -3.07
C ALA A 190 -5.81 -11.61 -1.80
N SER A 191 -4.64 -11.29 -1.28
CA SER A 191 -4.48 -10.50 -0.06
C SER A 191 -4.15 -9.04 -0.39
N GLY A 192 -4.53 -8.12 0.48
CA GLY A 192 -4.21 -6.71 0.25
C GLY A 192 -4.85 -5.75 1.23
N VAL A 193 -4.66 -4.47 0.94
CA VAL A 193 -5.17 -3.36 1.75
C VAL A 193 -5.99 -2.41 0.89
N VAL A 194 -7.14 -2.04 1.42
CA VAL A 194 -8.06 -1.08 0.82
C VAL A 194 -8.22 0.11 1.75
N ALA A 195 -7.75 1.28 1.34
CA ALA A 195 -8.02 2.52 2.03
C ALA A 195 -9.28 3.17 1.44
N THR A 196 -10.20 3.59 2.30
CA THR A 196 -11.47 4.19 1.89
C THR A 196 -12.02 5.15 2.94
N HIS A 197 -12.88 6.05 2.51
CA HIS A 197 -13.74 6.83 3.40
C HIS A 197 -15.19 6.29 3.44
N ASP A 198 -15.49 5.24 2.67
CA ASP A 198 -16.80 4.60 2.64
C ASP A 198 -16.93 3.57 3.76
N LEU A 199 -17.72 3.90 4.78
CA LEU A 199 -17.93 3.04 5.95
C LEU A 199 -18.78 1.80 5.63
N GLU A 200 -19.52 1.76 4.52
CA GLU A 200 -20.29 0.58 4.15
C GLU A 200 -19.38 -0.63 3.86
N LEU A 201 -18.16 -0.39 3.35
CA LEU A 201 -17.19 -1.46 3.12
C LEU A 201 -16.75 -2.15 4.42
N THR A 202 -16.84 -1.47 5.56
CA THR A 202 -16.48 -2.05 6.87
C THR A 202 -17.44 -3.14 7.33
N ARG A 203 -18.68 -3.16 6.81
CA ARG A 203 -19.66 -4.22 7.13
C ARG A 203 -19.26 -5.59 6.62
N LEU A 204 -18.38 -5.65 5.63
CA LEU A 204 -17.87 -6.93 5.13
C LEU A 204 -17.09 -7.73 6.16
N GLU A 205 -16.54 -7.11 7.21
CA GLU A 205 -15.93 -7.83 8.32
C GLU A 205 -16.96 -8.66 9.11
N GLU A 206 -18.20 -8.15 9.25
CA GLU A 206 -19.29 -8.87 9.92
C GLU A 206 -19.73 -10.10 9.09
N GLU A 207 -19.68 -9.99 7.74
CA GLU A 207 -20.01 -11.09 6.82
C GLU A 207 -18.86 -12.12 6.72
N LEU A 208 -17.61 -11.67 6.75
CA LEU A 208 -16.41 -12.46 6.46
C LEU A 208 -15.29 -12.20 7.49
N PRO A 209 -15.53 -12.45 8.79
CA PRO A 209 -14.63 -12.02 9.87
C PRO A 209 -13.25 -12.69 9.83
N GLU A 210 -13.13 -13.88 9.20
CA GLU A 210 -11.85 -14.58 9.04
C GLU A 210 -10.99 -14.03 7.89
N LYS A 211 -11.57 -13.21 7.00
CA LYS A 211 -10.95 -12.73 5.78
C LYS A 211 -10.79 -11.22 5.73
N ILE A 212 -11.71 -10.49 6.32
CA ILE A 212 -11.70 -9.02 6.29
C ILE A 212 -11.51 -8.50 7.71
N LYS A 213 -10.58 -7.56 7.86
CA LYS A 213 -10.32 -6.86 9.11
C LYS A 213 -10.37 -5.37 8.89
N ASN A 214 -11.07 -4.68 9.76
CA ASN A 214 -11.16 -3.23 9.75
C ASN A 214 -10.10 -2.59 10.62
N PHE A 215 -9.51 -1.54 10.08
CA PHE A 215 -8.62 -0.63 10.80
C PHE A 215 -9.00 0.80 10.48
N HIS A 216 -8.53 1.73 11.29
CA HIS A 216 -8.76 3.14 11.05
C HIS A 216 -7.63 4.03 11.54
N PHE A 217 -7.57 5.21 10.95
CA PHE A 217 -6.83 6.35 11.48
C PHE A 217 -7.80 7.38 12.00
N ASP A 218 -7.52 7.97 13.16
CA ASP A 218 -8.32 8.99 13.77
C ASP A 218 -7.85 10.40 13.45
N GLY A 219 -8.81 11.35 13.50
CA GLY A 219 -8.54 12.75 13.61
C GLY A 219 -9.20 13.30 14.87
N PHE A 220 -8.52 14.15 15.61
CA PHE A 220 -9.04 14.82 16.79
C PHE A 220 -8.86 16.33 16.68
N VAL A 221 -9.71 17.07 17.38
CA VAL A 221 -9.66 18.53 17.42
C VAL A 221 -8.92 18.94 18.68
N GLU A 222 -7.78 19.59 18.51
CA GLU A 222 -7.03 20.20 19.62
C GLU A 222 -7.10 21.71 19.48
N GLY A 223 -7.83 22.36 20.41
CA GLY A 223 -8.13 23.78 20.29
C GLY A 223 -8.91 24.10 19.02
N ASP A 224 -8.25 24.81 18.08
CA ASP A 224 -8.82 25.24 16.81
C ASP A 224 -8.33 24.46 15.60
N GLN A 225 -7.46 23.47 15.79
CA GLN A 225 -6.83 22.72 14.70
C GLN A 225 -7.28 21.25 14.70
N LEU A 226 -7.48 20.71 13.51
CA LEU A 226 -7.60 19.27 13.30
C LEU A 226 -6.19 18.67 13.31
N ARG A 227 -5.97 17.71 14.20
CA ARG A 227 -4.73 16.96 14.31
C ARG A 227 -4.95 15.48 14.09
N PHE A 228 -3.88 14.79 13.73
CA PHE A 228 -3.86 13.35 13.48
C PHE A 228 -2.71 12.73 14.26
N ASP A 229 -2.95 11.58 14.88
CA ASP A 229 -1.92 10.82 15.58
C ASP A 229 -1.15 9.88 14.64
N TYR A 230 -1.67 9.63 13.44
CA TYR A 230 -1.13 8.72 12.44
C TYR A 230 -0.93 7.28 12.95
N ILE A 231 -1.70 6.88 13.97
CA ILE A 231 -1.66 5.55 14.56
C ILE A 231 -2.78 4.69 13.98
N LEU A 232 -2.40 3.53 13.43
CA LEU A 232 -3.35 2.54 12.90
C LEU A 232 -4.02 1.81 14.06
N LYS A 233 -5.34 1.90 14.16
CA LYS A 233 -6.13 1.31 15.23
C LYS A 233 -7.08 0.24 14.68
N PRO A 234 -7.36 -0.84 15.41
CA PRO A 234 -8.33 -1.85 14.99
C PRO A 234 -9.76 -1.29 15.01
N GLY A 235 -10.61 -1.85 14.15
CA GLY A 235 -12.03 -1.48 14.03
C GLY A 235 -12.30 -0.36 13.03
N LYS A 236 -13.57 0.03 12.94
CA LYS A 236 -14.05 1.10 12.04
C LYS A 236 -13.89 2.48 12.69
N CYS A 237 -13.67 3.50 11.86
CA CYS A 237 -13.62 4.89 12.31
C CYS A 237 -15.02 5.35 12.77
N GLU A 238 -15.16 5.71 14.05
CA GLU A 238 -16.44 6.20 14.61
C GLU A 238 -16.59 7.73 14.55
N SER A 239 -15.47 8.46 14.43
CA SER A 239 -15.45 9.92 14.54
C SER A 239 -15.14 10.60 13.20
N PHE A 240 -16.16 10.93 12.41
CA PHE A 240 -16.02 11.93 11.34
C PHE A 240 -16.25 13.33 11.92
N ASN A 241 -15.19 13.98 12.37
CA ASN A 241 -15.25 15.37 12.88
C ASN A 241 -15.48 16.43 11.79
N ALA A 242 -15.81 16.03 10.55
CA ALA A 242 -16.08 16.97 9.45
C ALA A 242 -17.23 17.93 9.77
N LEU A 243 -18.29 17.44 10.41
CA LEU A 243 -19.44 18.28 10.82
C LEU A 243 -19.04 19.31 11.89
N ALA A 244 -18.16 18.94 12.83
CA ALA A 244 -17.65 19.87 13.83
C ALA A 244 -16.81 20.99 13.19
N LEU A 245 -15.97 20.64 12.21
CA LEU A 245 -15.21 21.64 11.44
C LEU A 245 -16.11 22.54 10.61
N MET A 246 -17.14 21.99 9.94
CA MET A 246 -18.10 22.78 9.16
C MET A 246 -18.85 23.77 10.04
N ARG A 247 -19.33 23.35 11.23
CA ARG A 247 -19.97 24.27 12.21
C ARG A 247 -19.03 25.40 12.63
N LYS A 248 -17.74 25.08 12.83
CA LYS A 248 -16.74 26.04 13.30
C LYS A 248 -16.42 27.12 12.28
N ILE A 249 -16.44 26.83 10.98
CA ILE A 249 -16.31 27.85 9.92
C ILE A 249 -17.62 28.58 9.60
N GLY A 250 -18.67 28.38 10.42
CA GLY A 250 -19.94 29.08 10.31
C GLY A 250 -20.99 28.42 9.43
N ILE A 251 -20.77 27.20 8.96
CA ILE A 251 -21.80 26.43 8.25
C ILE A 251 -22.83 25.94 9.27
N LYS A 252 -24.06 26.38 9.12
CA LYS A 252 -25.20 25.94 9.96
C LYS A 252 -25.66 24.56 9.48
N ILE A 253 -25.36 23.54 10.27
CA ILE A 253 -25.75 22.14 10.03
C ILE A 253 -26.62 21.68 11.18
#